data_0fe34a1aebf84249339e24e868c3e10e
#
_entry.id   0fe34a1aebf84249339e24e868c3e10e
#
_cell.length_a   1.000
_cell.length_b   1.000
_cell.length_c   1.000
_cell.angle_alpha   90.00
_cell.angle_beta   90.00
_cell.angle_gamma   90.00
#
_symmetry.space_group_name_H-M   'P 1'
#
loop_
_entity.id
_entity.type
_entity.pdbx_description
1 polymer ?
#
loop_
_entity_poly.entity_id
_entity_poly.type
_entity_poly.pdbx_seq_one_letter_code
_entity_poly.pdbx_strand_id
1 'polypeptide(L)'
;VPIPFYNLFQIINVGEFGQHKQTFATITSKVFENGYDARHAITMAIPVLINELLIRFMYTMKARFYHQKDWIDCIPKGSVPELRRMLLVGHGVLCLIDGVDAYIRSGSGVDMVEFLSRTNLIGWVRFSKLGYKELYAWYNSGHIDSDAVDEYIDRDLRSMLK
;
A
#
# COMPACT_ATOMS: atom_id res chain seq x y z
N VAL A 1 11.24 -6.45 26.57
CA VAL A 1 11.58 -5.36 25.62
C VAL A 1 10.41 -4.38 25.69
N PRO A 2 10.66 -3.06 25.93
CA PRO A 2 9.57 -2.09 25.95
C PRO A 2 8.97 -1.98 24.56
N ILE A 3 7.67 -2.22 24.45
CA ILE A 3 6.93 -2.13 23.20
C ILE A 3 6.74 -0.64 22.89
N PRO A 4 7.28 -0.11 21.80
CA PRO A 4 7.10 1.29 21.46
C PRO A 4 5.61 1.59 21.25
N PHE A 5 5.13 2.69 21.82
CA PHE A 5 3.74 3.14 21.73
C PHE A 5 2.68 2.21 22.37
N TYR A 6 3.06 1.33 23.30
CA TYR A 6 2.13 0.41 23.97
C TYR A 6 0.89 1.10 24.55
N ASN A 7 1.08 2.29 25.13
CA ASN A 7 -0.03 3.09 25.67
C ASN A 7 -1.03 3.53 24.58
N LEU A 8 -0.59 3.77 23.36
CA LEU A 8 -1.48 4.08 22.24
C LEU A 8 -2.28 2.85 21.79
N PHE A 9 -1.67 1.67 21.82
CA PHE A 9 -2.37 0.43 21.51
C PHE A 9 -3.42 0.06 22.58
N GLN A 10 -3.22 0.44 23.83
CA GLN A 10 -4.23 0.28 24.87
C GLN A 10 -5.45 1.18 24.69
N ILE A 11 -5.25 2.38 24.12
CA ILE A 11 -6.36 3.31 23.81
C ILE A 11 -7.21 2.76 22.65
N ILE A 12 -6.58 2.03 21.70
CA ILE A 12 -7.26 1.40 20.56
C ILE A 12 -7.58 -0.07 20.91
N ASN A 13 -8.18 -0.30 22.06
CA ASN A 13 -8.58 -1.65 22.46
C ASN A 13 -9.90 -2.04 21.77
N VAL A 14 -9.86 -2.17 20.44
CA VAL A 14 -11.02 -2.41 19.58
C VAL A 14 -11.03 -3.83 19.08
N GLY A 15 -12.19 -4.49 19.22
CA GLY A 15 -12.52 -5.74 18.54
C GLY A 15 -12.10 -7.00 19.29
N GLU A 16 -12.74 -8.11 18.92
CA GLU A 16 -12.38 -9.48 19.30
C GLU A 16 -11.97 -10.21 18.02
N PHE A 17 -10.72 -10.66 17.94
CA PHE A 17 -10.16 -11.29 16.76
C PHE A 17 -9.73 -12.74 17.03
N GLY A 18 -9.92 -13.59 16.03
CA GLY A 18 -9.50 -14.98 16.05
C GLY A 18 -10.37 -15.88 16.93
N GLN A 19 -10.03 -17.17 16.97
CA GLN A 19 -10.76 -18.18 17.76
C GLN A 19 -10.73 -17.93 19.28
N HIS A 20 -9.69 -17.22 19.75
CA HIS A 20 -9.51 -16.92 21.19
C HIS A 20 -10.05 -15.54 21.59
N LYS A 21 -10.81 -14.85 20.72
CA LYS A 21 -11.42 -13.53 20.99
C LYS A 21 -10.43 -12.53 21.61
N GLN A 22 -9.23 -12.45 21.04
CA GLN A 22 -8.17 -11.57 21.55
C GLN A 22 -8.39 -10.14 21.06
N THR A 23 -8.15 -9.16 21.93
CA THR A 23 -8.21 -7.75 21.55
C THR A 23 -6.98 -7.34 20.73
N PHE A 24 -7.08 -6.29 19.94
CA PHE A 24 -5.97 -5.79 19.13
C PHE A 24 -4.70 -5.49 19.96
N ALA A 25 -4.86 -4.91 21.15
CA ALA A 25 -3.74 -4.65 22.06
C ALA A 25 -3.04 -5.96 22.52
N THR A 26 -3.81 -7.00 22.85
CA THR A 26 -3.28 -8.30 23.28
C THR A 26 -2.53 -8.99 22.14
N ILE A 27 -3.08 -8.96 20.92
CA ILE A 27 -2.43 -9.54 19.74
C ILE A 27 -1.11 -8.82 19.45
N THR A 28 -1.12 -7.48 19.45
CA THR A 28 0.09 -6.67 19.20
C THR A 28 1.18 -6.96 20.23
N SER A 29 0.82 -7.02 21.53
CA SER A 29 1.78 -7.36 22.60
C SER A 29 2.43 -8.71 22.37
N LYS A 30 1.63 -9.73 22.05
CA LYS A 30 2.13 -11.09 21.78
C LYS A 30 3.00 -11.17 20.53
N VAL A 31 2.68 -10.42 19.47
CA VAL A 31 3.50 -10.34 18.26
C VAL A 31 4.90 -9.77 18.58
N PHE A 32 4.97 -8.71 19.40
CA PHE A 32 6.25 -8.18 19.87
C PHE A 32 7.00 -9.13 20.79
N GLU A 33 6.30 -9.81 21.69
CA GLU A 33 6.90 -10.83 22.58
C GLU A 33 7.46 -12.03 21.81
N ASN A 34 6.84 -12.39 20.68
CA ASN A 34 7.28 -13.46 19.79
C ASN A 34 8.41 -13.05 18.83
N GLY A 35 9.06 -11.90 19.05
CA GLY A 35 10.29 -11.54 18.35
C GLY A 35 10.11 -10.57 17.19
N TYR A 36 8.95 -9.91 17.03
CA TYR A 36 8.79 -8.81 16.09
C TYR A 36 9.50 -7.56 16.63
N ASP A 37 10.82 -7.65 16.71
CA ASP A 37 11.70 -6.58 17.16
C ASP A 37 12.19 -5.70 16.00
N ALA A 38 13.01 -4.68 16.32
CA ALA A 38 13.57 -3.79 15.31
C ALA A 38 14.38 -4.50 14.22
N ARG A 39 15.07 -5.60 14.57
CA ARG A 39 15.87 -6.39 13.62
C ARG A 39 14.95 -7.11 12.63
N HIS A 40 13.89 -7.74 13.13
CA HIS A 40 12.89 -8.39 12.29
C HIS A 40 12.21 -7.37 11.36
N ALA A 41 11.84 -6.20 11.88
CA ALA A 41 11.26 -5.12 11.09
C ALA A 41 12.20 -4.65 9.96
N ILE A 42 13.49 -4.48 10.22
CA ILE A 42 14.48 -4.14 9.19
C ILE A 42 14.56 -5.23 8.12
N THR A 43 14.61 -6.51 8.52
CA THR A 43 14.65 -7.64 7.59
C THR A 43 13.42 -7.66 6.68
N MET A 44 12.23 -7.42 7.25
CA MET A 44 10.97 -7.36 6.49
C MET A 44 10.85 -6.11 5.60
N ALA A 45 11.59 -5.04 5.89
CA ALA A 45 11.63 -3.85 5.05
C ALA A 45 12.42 -4.05 3.76
N ILE A 46 13.40 -4.96 3.73
CA ILE A 46 14.28 -5.19 2.57
C ILE A 46 13.48 -5.57 1.31
N PRO A 47 12.59 -6.57 1.30
CA PRO A 47 11.78 -6.91 0.13
C PRO A 47 10.92 -5.74 -0.36
N VAL A 48 10.36 -4.96 0.57
CA VAL A 48 9.54 -3.78 0.27
C VAL A 48 10.37 -2.71 -0.45
N LEU A 49 11.58 -2.45 0.07
CA LEU A 49 12.51 -1.49 -0.53
C LEU A 49 12.97 -1.92 -1.93
N ILE A 50 13.38 -3.18 -2.07
CA ILE A 50 13.80 -3.74 -3.37
C ILE A 50 12.68 -3.65 -4.39
N ASN A 51 11.46 -4.05 -4.01
CA ASN A 51 10.29 -3.96 -4.87
C ASN A 51 10.02 -2.51 -5.32
N GLU A 52 10.09 -1.55 -4.39
CA GLU A 52 9.92 -0.12 -4.72
C GLU A 52 11.01 0.40 -5.67
N LEU A 53 12.27 0.03 -5.45
CA LEU A 53 13.38 0.42 -6.32
C LEU A 53 13.24 -0.18 -7.73
N LEU A 54 12.87 -1.46 -7.83
CA LEU A 54 12.65 -2.12 -9.12
C LEU A 54 11.51 -1.46 -9.90
N ILE A 55 10.39 -1.17 -9.26
CA ILE A 55 9.25 -0.52 -9.92
C ILE A 55 9.63 0.88 -10.40
N ARG A 56 10.35 1.67 -9.59
CA ARG A 56 10.82 2.98 -9.99
C ARG A 56 11.81 2.91 -11.15
N PHE A 57 12.70 1.94 -11.11
CA PHE A 57 13.63 1.69 -12.21
C PHE A 57 12.88 1.33 -13.50
N MET A 58 11.93 0.40 -13.44
CA MET A 58 11.12 0.01 -14.60
C MET A 58 10.32 1.20 -15.16
N TYR A 59 9.75 2.03 -14.29
CA TYR A 59 9.07 3.25 -14.70
C TYR A 59 10.01 4.20 -15.47
N THR A 60 11.21 4.44 -14.94
CA THR A 60 12.22 5.30 -15.57
C THR A 60 12.64 4.75 -16.93
N MET A 61 12.88 3.44 -17.03
CA MET A 61 13.24 2.78 -18.29
C MET A 61 12.09 2.88 -19.31
N LYS A 62 10.85 2.64 -18.88
CA LYS A 62 9.67 2.81 -19.74
C LYS A 62 9.54 4.26 -20.23
N ALA A 63 9.66 5.24 -19.32
CA ALA A 63 9.57 6.65 -19.67
C ALA A 63 10.65 7.06 -20.69
N ARG A 64 11.88 6.57 -20.53
CA ARG A 64 13.00 6.89 -21.40
C ARG A 64 12.92 6.21 -22.76
N PHE A 65 12.75 4.89 -22.77
CA PHE A 65 12.90 4.08 -24.00
C PHE A 65 11.60 3.92 -24.77
N TYR A 66 10.47 3.84 -24.11
CA TYR A 66 9.17 3.67 -24.77
C TYR A 66 8.52 5.01 -25.07
N HIS A 67 8.51 5.96 -24.10
CA HIS A 67 7.91 7.28 -24.28
C HIS A 67 8.90 8.35 -24.78
N GLN A 68 10.18 8.01 -24.98
CA GLN A 68 11.25 8.88 -25.50
C GLN A 68 11.38 10.23 -24.76
N LYS A 69 11.07 10.25 -23.46
CA LYS A 69 11.17 11.46 -22.62
C LYS A 69 12.63 11.78 -22.30
N ASP A 70 12.90 13.04 -22.02
CA ASP A 70 14.22 13.46 -21.52
C ASP A 70 14.51 12.88 -20.14
N TRP A 71 15.80 12.68 -19.81
CA TRP A 71 16.20 12.07 -18.54
C TRP A 71 15.66 12.80 -17.31
N ILE A 72 15.52 14.14 -17.37
CA ILE A 72 14.96 14.94 -16.28
C ILE A 72 13.48 14.62 -16.05
N ASP A 73 12.74 14.34 -17.12
CA ASP A 73 11.31 14.00 -17.06
C ASP A 73 11.07 12.53 -16.73
N CYS A 74 12.10 11.70 -16.79
CA CYS A 74 12.05 10.28 -16.38
C CYS A 74 12.19 10.06 -14.86
N ILE A 75 12.45 11.13 -14.08
CA ILE A 75 12.62 11.02 -12.62
C ILE A 75 11.32 10.51 -12.00
N PRO A 76 11.35 9.40 -11.22
CA PRO A 76 10.16 8.76 -10.68
C PRO A 76 9.59 9.53 -9.48
N LYS A 77 8.88 10.63 -9.73
CA LYS A 77 8.23 11.45 -8.71
C LYS A 77 6.96 10.77 -8.19
N GLY A 78 6.75 10.77 -6.87
CA GLY A 78 5.59 10.15 -6.23
C GLY A 78 4.24 10.81 -6.55
N SER A 79 4.24 11.96 -7.22
CA SER A 79 3.05 12.65 -7.71
C SER A 79 2.51 12.08 -9.03
N VAL A 80 3.32 11.30 -9.76
CA VAL A 80 2.93 10.75 -11.07
C VAL A 80 1.91 9.63 -10.88
N PRO A 81 0.68 9.73 -11.44
CA PRO A 81 -0.38 8.74 -11.25
C PRO A 81 0.01 7.35 -11.76
N GLU A 82 0.69 7.26 -12.91
CA GLU A 82 1.13 5.99 -13.47
C GLU A 82 2.10 5.26 -12.52
N LEU A 83 3.09 5.95 -11.98
CA LEU A 83 4.04 5.38 -11.02
C LEU A 83 3.32 4.92 -9.74
N ARG A 84 2.35 5.70 -9.24
CA ARG A 84 1.57 5.32 -8.05
C ARG A 84 0.81 4.01 -8.26
N ARG A 85 0.16 3.85 -9.42
CA ARG A 85 -0.55 2.61 -9.79
C ARG A 85 0.40 1.43 -9.92
N MET A 86 1.55 1.61 -10.56
CA MET A 86 2.58 0.57 -10.64
C MET A 86 3.05 0.14 -9.24
N LEU A 87 3.30 1.11 -8.34
CA LEU A 87 3.67 0.84 -6.95
C LEU A 87 2.54 0.13 -6.19
N LEU A 88 1.29 0.55 -6.36
CA LEU A 88 0.14 -0.08 -5.72
C LEU A 88 0.01 -1.54 -6.14
N VAL A 89 0.07 -1.82 -7.43
CA VAL A 89 -0.01 -3.19 -7.96
C VAL A 89 1.17 -4.04 -7.48
N GLY A 90 2.40 -3.53 -7.58
CA GLY A 90 3.59 -4.29 -7.17
C GLY A 90 3.61 -4.60 -5.67
N HIS A 91 3.22 -3.63 -4.82
CA HIS A 91 3.09 -3.90 -3.39
C HIS A 91 1.89 -4.78 -3.06
N GLY A 92 0.80 -4.70 -3.83
CA GLY A 92 -0.34 -5.59 -3.71
C GLY A 92 0.04 -7.05 -3.97
N VAL A 93 0.78 -7.31 -5.04
CA VAL A 93 1.30 -8.66 -5.35
C VAL A 93 2.24 -9.15 -4.25
N LEU A 94 3.15 -8.30 -3.76
CA LEU A 94 4.05 -8.64 -2.65
C LEU A 94 3.26 -9.03 -1.39
N CYS A 95 2.25 -8.24 -1.03
CA CYS A 95 1.38 -8.52 0.13
C CYS A 95 0.55 -9.80 -0.05
N LEU A 96 0.07 -10.09 -1.25
CA LEU A 96 -0.67 -11.33 -1.53
C LEU A 96 0.22 -12.56 -1.34
N ILE A 97 1.43 -12.54 -1.88
CA ILE A 97 2.40 -13.64 -1.73
C ILE A 97 2.76 -13.83 -0.25
N ASP A 98 3.08 -12.74 0.43
CA ASP A 98 3.41 -12.74 1.85
C ASP A 98 2.24 -13.23 2.71
N GLY A 99 1.04 -12.76 2.47
CA GLY A 99 -0.16 -13.17 3.19
C GLY A 99 -0.50 -14.66 3.00
N VAL A 100 -0.34 -15.19 1.79
CA VAL A 100 -0.54 -16.60 1.50
C VAL A 100 0.53 -17.46 2.21
N ASP A 101 1.81 -17.06 2.16
CA ASP A 101 2.89 -17.76 2.86
C ASP A 101 2.67 -17.75 4.38
N ALA A 102 2.34 -16.60 4.95
CA ALA A 102 2.01 -16.47 6.37
C ALA A 102 0.80 -17.33 6.76
N TYR A 103 -0.25 -17.36 5.94
CA TYR A 103 -1.44 -18.18 6.16
C TYR A 103 -1.12 -19.68 6.19
N ILE A 104 -0.36 -20.17 5.23
CA ILE A 104 0.02 -21.58 5.16
C ILE A 104 0.87 -21.97 6.38
N ARG A 105 1.85 -21.13 6.74
CA ARG A 105 2.82 -21.41 7.81
C ARG A 105 2.22 -21.25 9.22
N SER A 106 1.15 -20.47 9.37
CA SER A 106 0.43 -20.33 10.66
C SER A 106 -0.66 -21.37 10.89
N GLY A 107 -0.60 -22.52 10.18
CA GLY A 107 -1.62 -23.56 10.31
C GLY A 107 -2.99 -23.11 9.77
N SER A 108 -3.01 -22.50 8.60
CA SER A 108 -4.21 -21.99 7.94
C SER A 108 -4.92 -20.86 8.71
N GLY A 109 -4.13 -20.00 9.37
CA GLY A 109 -4.63 -18.80 10.04
C GLY A 109 -5.37 -19.04 11.36
N VAL A 110 -5.27 -20.26 11.92
CA VAL A 110 -5.90 -20.61 13.19
C VAL A 110 -5.30 -19.81 14.35
N ASP A 111 -3.99 -19.57 14.33
CA ASP A 111 -3.32 -18.69 15.29
C ASP A 111 -3.04 -17.31 14.67
N MET A 112 -3.82 -16.32 15.11
CA MET A 112 -3.70 -14.95 14.65
C MET A 112 -2.36 -14.30 15.05
N VAL A 113 -1.80 -14.66 16.19
CA VAL A 113 -0.51 -14.12 16.65
C VAL A 113 0.61 -14.65 15.77
N GLU A 114 0.59 -15.93 15.47
CA GLU A 114 1.58 -16.54 14.59
C GLU A 114 1.43 -16.02 13.15
N PHE A 115 0.22 -15.87 12.65
CA PHE A 115 -0.05 -15.28 11.35
C PHE A 115 0.56 -13.87 11.25
N LEU A 116 0.25 -12.97 12.19
CA LEU A 116 0.77 -11.60 12.19
C LEU A 116 2.28 -11.52 12.41
N SER A 117 2.86 -12.43 13.21
CA SER A 117 4.31 -12.46 13.40
C SER A 117 5.08 -12.91 12.16
N ARG A 118 4.43 -13.64 11.27
CA ARG A 118 4.99 -14.08 9.97
C ARG A 118 4.71 -13.13 8.84
N THR A 119 3.68 -12.28 8.96
CA THR A 119 3.26 -11.33 7.94
C THR A 119 4.21 -10.12 7.89
N ASN A 120 4.56 -9.69 6.68
CA ASN A 120 5.33 -8.46 6.48
C ASN A 120 4.47 -7.21 6.72
N LEU A 121 4.29 -6.83 7.98
CA LEU A 121 3.47 -5.68 8.37
C LEU A 121 3.92 -4.37 7.70
N ILE A 122 5.23 -4.20 7.44
CA ILE A 122 5.76 -3.01 6.76
C ILE A 122 5.24 -2.96 5.32
N GLY A 123 5.23 -4.10 4.62
CA GLY A 123 4.65 -4.22 3.28
C GLY A 123 3.17 -3.86 3.27
N TRP A 124 2.39 -4.38 4.20
CA TRP A 124 0.96 -4.10 4.33
C TRP A 124 0.66 -2.63 4.65
N VAL A 125 1.42 -2.00 5.55
CA VAL A 125 1.30 -0.56 5.84
C VAL A 125 1.62 0.26 4.60
N ARG A 126 2.67 -0.10 3.86
CA ARG A 126 3.04 0.57 2.62
C ARG A 126 1.95 0.44 1.55
N PHE A 127 1.42 -0.77 1.34
CA PHE A 127 0.32 -1.04 0.42
C PHE A 127 -0.94 -0.25 0.79
N SER A 128 -1.35 -0.28 2.06
CA SER A 128 -2.51 0.47 2.55
C SER A 128 -2.39 1.98 2.32
N LYS A 129 -1.19 2.54 2.57
CA LYS A 129 -0.92 3.96 2.30
C LYS A 129 -1.02 4.32 0.83
N LEU A 130 -0.55 3.45 -0.06
CA LEU A 130 -0.66 3.64 -1.51
C LEU A 130 -2.11 3.51 -1.97
N GLY A 131 -2.83 2.51 -1.47
CA GLY A 131 -4.26 2.30 -1.74
C GLY A 131 -5.10 3.50 -1.31
N TYR A 132 -4.88 4.01 -0.09
CA TYR A 132 -5.58 5.21 0.38
C TYR A 132 -5.33 6.41 -0.53
N LYS A 133 -4.08 6.65 -0.92
CA LYS A 133 -3.75 7.77 -1.83
C LYS A 133 -4.42 7.63 -3.19
N GLU A 134 -4.50 6.42 -3.73
CA GLU A 134 -5.12 6.21 -5.04
C GLU A 134 -6.65 6.31 -4.95
N LEU A 135 -7.27 5.77 -3.90
CA LEU A 135 -8.70 5.93 -3.63
C LEU A 135 -9.08 7.40 -3.43
N TYR A 136 -8.27 8.14 -2.68
CA TYR A 136 -8.50 9.57 -2.48
C TYR A 136 -8.38 10.36 -3.78
N ALA A 137 -7.38 10.05 -4.61
CA ALA A 137 -7.22 10.67 -5.92
C ALA A 137 -8.37 10.32 -6.86
N TRP A 138 -8.84 9.07 -6.83
CA TRP A 138 -9.99 8.63 -7.61
C TRP A 138 -11.28 9.31 -7.16
N TYR A 139 -11.53 9.39 -5.86
CA TYR A 139 -12.68 10.08 -5.29
C TYR A 139 -12.72 11.56 -5.70
N ASN A 140 -11.59 12.27 -5.61
CA ASN A 140 -11.50 13.67 -6.01
C ASN A 140 -11.59 13.88 -7.54
N SER A 141 -11.12 12.91 -8.34
CA SER A 141 -11.25 12.98 -9.80
C SER A 141 -12.64 12.58 -10.30
N GLY A 142 -13.41 11.86 -9.49
CA GLY A 142 -14.78 11.41 -9.82
C GLY A 142 -15.85 12.48 -9.67
N HIS A 143 -15.51 13.65 -9.11
CA HIS A 143 -16.33 14.85 -9.23
C HIS A 143 -16.06 15.48 -10.60
N ILE A 144 -16.57 14.84 -11.65
CA ILE A 144 -16.75 15.50 -12.92
C ILE A 144 -17.80 16.59 -12.65
N ASP A 145 -17.34 17.83 -12.73
CA ASP A 145 -18.26 18.96 -12.75
C ASP A 145 -19.08 18.82 -14.02
N SER A 146 -20.35 18.36 -13.87
CA SER A 146 -21.25 18.13 -14.99
C SER A 146 -21.42 19.41 -15.81
N ASP A 147 -21.42 20.56 -15.17
CA ASP A 147 -21.58 21.86 -15.81
C ASP A 147 -20.36 22.18 -16.69
N ALA A 148 -19.15 21.84 -16.24
CA ALA A 148 -17.94 22.01 -17.04
C ALA A 148 -17.90 21.05 -18.26
N VAL A 149 -18.44 19.84 -18.14
CA VAL A 149 -18.56 18.90 -19.26
C VAL A 149 -19.57 19.41 -20.29
N ASP A 150 -20.73 19.87 -19.83
CA ASP A 150 -21.77 20.41 -20.71
C ASP A 150 -21.28 21.67 -21.45
N GLU A 151 -20.56 22.56 -20.76
CA GLU A 151 -19.94 23.73 -21.40
C GLU A 151 -18.88 23.33 -22.45
N TYR A 152 -18.10 22.27 -22.18
CA TYR A 152 -17.13 21.75 -23.14
C TYR A 152 -17.80 21.17 -24.38
N ILE A 153 -18.86 20.37 -24.20
CA ILE A 153 -19.63 19.77 -25.29
C ILE A 153 -20.30 20.85 -26.13
N ASP A 154 -20.92 21.85 -25.52
CA ASP A 154 -21.56 22.96 -26.19
C ASP A 154 -20.56 23.81 -27.02
N ARG A 155 -19.36 24.00 -26.51
CA ARG A 155 -18.30 24.71 -27.21
C ARG A 155 -17.83 23.95 -28.44
N ASP A 156 -17.67 22.64 -28.30
CA ASP A 156 -17.23 21.76 -29.38
C ASP A 156 -18.29 21.67 -30.50
N LEU A 157 -19.57 21.51 -30.12
CA LEU A 157 -20.69 21.53 -31.04
C LEU A 157 -20.78 22.86 -31.83
N ARG A 158 -20.62 24.01 -31.16
CA ARG A 158 -20.65 25.31 -31.83
C ARG A 158 -19.45 25.50 -32.77
N SER A 159 -18.33 24.84 -32.50
CA SER A 159 -17.15 24.88 -33.38
C SER A 159 -17.35 24.05 -34.65
N MET A 160 -18.14 22.95 -34.57
CA MET A 160 -18.45 22.08 -35.71
C MET A 160 -19.57 22.63 -36.62
N LEU A 161 -20.41 23.54 -36.10
CA LEU A 161 -21.52 24.15 -36.83
C LEU A 161 -21.16 25.45 -37.56
N LYS A 162 -19.90 25.88 -37.46
CA LYS A 162 -19.33 27.00 -38.20
C LYS A 162 -18.53 26.53 -39.41
#